data_c54e80084c679c6481dbe294fa9d9322
#
_entry.id   c54e80084c679c6481dbe294fa9d9322
#
_cell.length_a   1.000
_cell.length_b   1.000
_cell.length_c   1.000
_cell.angle_alpha   90.00
_cell.angle_beta   90.00
_cell.angle_gamma   90.00
#
_symmetry.space_group_name_H-M   'P 1'
#
loop_
_entity.id
_entity.type
_entity.pdbx_description
1 polymer ?
#
loop_
_entity_poly.entity_id
_entity_poly.type
_entity_poly.pdbx_seq_one_letter_code
_entity_poly.pdbx_strand_id
1 'polypeptide(L)'
;DKGIEMARTDIIMAFHADMVACKDFDKNILKHLERGKVVSATRVEPPLHPDGPEKILRNFGIEVDEFNFDTWYKHSEKLKEDKTTEGIFAPWCMYRNDFLSVGGHDELFAPQSKEDSDLFNRFVLKGYKVIQSWDALVYHFTSRGSRFNKHAGGSAGNNSQEWLHTTNKNMRNFVRKWGTVVLHDKLMKPIIPPKYNISMILLNTSMSLLEILEPWADITYVDSSFDYEPYIRK
;
A
#
# COMPACT_ATOMS: atom_id res chain seq x y z
N ASP A 1 -6.00 13.04 -1.19
CA ASP A 1 -6.23 13.36 -2.63
C ASP A 1 -6.14 14.85 -2.95
N LYS A 2 -6.26 15.75 -1.97
CA LYS A 2 -6.24 17.21 -2.18
C LYS A 2 -5.05 17.70 -3.03
N GLY A 3 -3.86 17.12 -2.86
CA GLY A 3 -2.71 17.44 -3.71
C GLY A 3 -2.91 17.08 -5.18
N ILE A 4 -3.61 15.97 -5.44
CA ILE A 4 -3.93 15.52 -6.81
C ILE A 4 -4.99 16.42 -7.44
N GLU A 5 -5.98 16.85 -6.67
CA GLU A 5 -7.00 17.82 -7.13
C GLU A 5 -6.37 19.16 -7.52
N MET A 6 -5.37 19.60 -6.74
CA MET A 6 -4.63 20.85 -6.97
C MET A 6 -3.58 20.75 -8.08
N ALA A 7 -3.20 19.55 -8.50
CA ALA A 7 -2.19 19.34 -9.55
C ALA A 7 -2.65 19.98 -10.87
N ARG A 8 -1.72 20.68 -11.54
CA ARG A 8 -1.97 21.40 -12.81
C ARG A 8 -1.49 20.63 -14.03
N THR A 9 -0.91 19.44 -13.82
CA THR A 9 -0.38 18.58 -14.88
C THR A 9 -1.31 17.40 -15.15
N ASP A 10 -1.26 16.88 -16.38
CA ASP A 10 -2.05 15.71 -16.77
C ASP A 10 -1.54 14.41 -16.14
N ILE A 11 -0.28 14.38 -15.71
CA ILE A 11 0.34 13.22 -15.07
C ILE A 11 0.58 13.56 -13.61
N ILE A 12 0.26 12.62 -12.74
CA ILE A 12 0.48 12.68 -11.30
C ILE A 12 1.34 11.53 -10.84
N MET A 13 2.03 11.73 -9.74
CA MET A 13 2.83 10.71 -9.08
C MET A 13 2.55 10.70 -7.58
N ALA A 14 2.25 9.53 -7.03
CA ALA A 14 2.26 9.30 -5.59
C ALA A 14 3.67 8.91 -5.17
N PHE A 15 4.36 9.83 -4.49
CA PHE A 15 5.73 9.65 -4.04
C PHE A 15 5.80 9.83 -2.52
N HIS A 16 6.30 8.84 -1.80
CA HIS A 16 6.36 8.89 -0.34
C HIS A 16 7.55 9.74 0.13
N ALA A 17 7.39 10.39 1.28
CA ALA A 17 8.40 11.30 1.84
C ALA A 17 9.68 10.57 2.32
N ASP A 18 9.63 9.25 2.48
CA ASP A 18 10.75 8.40 2.89
C ASP A 18 11.41 7.65 1.71
N MET A 19 11.37 8.25 0.52
CA MET A 19 11.96 7.71 -0.69
C MET A 19 12.96 8.68 -1.33
N VAL A 20 14.02 8.12 -1.94
CA VAL A 20 15.02 8.88 -2.72
C VAL A 20 15.08 8.29 -4.13
N ALA A 21 14.76 9.11 -5.13
CA ALA A 21 14.80 8.71 -6.54
C ALA A 21 16.25 8.47 -7.05
N CYS A 22 16.44 7.56 -8.00
CA CYS A 22 17.67 7.42 -8.74
C CYS A 22 17.81 8.54 -9.79
N LYS A 23 18.97 8.62 -10.45
CA LYS A 23 19.16 9.50 -11.58
C LYS A 23 18.20 9.13 -12.73
N ASP A 24 17.70 10.13 -13.47
CA ASP A 24 16.76 9.96 -14.59
C ASP A 24 15.49 9.16 -14.25
N PHE A 25 15.10 9.15 -12.99
CA PHE A 25 13.93 8.42 -12.47
C PHE A 25 12.63 8.78 -13.22
N ASP A 26 12.38 10.07 -13.36
CA ASP A 26 11.19 10.62 -14.04
C ASP A 26 11.14 10.18 -15.51
N LYS A 27 12.24 10.27 -16.21
CA LYS A 27 12.38 9.82 -17.60
C LYS A 27 12.11 8.32 -17.73
N ASN A 28 12.68 7.52 -16.81
CA ASN A 28 12.56 6.07 -16.85
C ASN A 28 11.14 5.59 -16.52
N ILE A 29 10.46 6.21 -15.56
CA ILE A 29 9.10 5.82 -15.23
C ILE A 29 8.09 6.27 -16.31
N LEU A 30 8.29 7.47 -16.88
CA LEU A 30 7.41 8.05 -17.89
C LEU A 30 7.48 7.34 -19.24
N LYS A 31 8.62 6.71 -19.59
CA LYS A 31 8.73 5.99 -20.88
C LYS A 31 7.75 4.82 -21.02
N HIS A 32 7.23 4.31 -19.90
CA HIS A 32 6.25 3.21 -19.87
C HIS A 32 4.81 3.69 -19.70
N LEU A 33 4.61 5.00 -19.47
CA LEU A 33 3.30 5.56 -19.18
C LEU A 33 2.47 5.77 -20.45
N GLU A 34 1.30 5.15 -20.47
CA GLU A 34 0.25 5.33 -21.49
C GLU A 34 -1.11 5.40 -20.81
N ARG A 35 -2.13 5.88 -21.53
CA ARG A 35 -3.53 5.80 -21.04
C ARG A 35 -3.90 4.36 -20.73
N GLY A 36 -4.59 4.16 -19.62
CA GLY A 36 -4.97 2.81 -19.15
C GLY A 36 -3.86 2.05 -18.43
N LYS A 37 -2.73 2.72 -18.13
CA LYS A 37 -1.64 2.15 -17.33
C LYS A 37 -1.39 2.94 -16.05
N VAL A 38 -1.01 2.22 -15.00
CA VAL A 38 -0.38 2.74 -13.79
C VAL A 38 1.04 2.18 -13.75
N VAL A 39 2.04 3.05 -13.70
CA VAL A 39 3.45 2.65 -13.71
C VAL A 39 4.06 2.93 -12.36
N SER A 40 4.59 1.90 -11.71
CA SER A 40 5.32 2.00 -10.45
C SER A 40 6.82 1.82 -10.64
N ALA A 41 7.60 2.34 -9.71
CA ALA A 41 9.03 2.15 -9.65
C ALA A 41 9.42 0.87 -8.92
N THR A 42 10.65 0.41 -9.12
CA THR A 42 11.24 -0.65 -8.30
C THR A 42 11.89 -0.07 -7.06
N ARG A 43 11.53 -0.63 -5.91
CA ARG A 43 12.11 -0.24 -4.61
C ARG A 43 13.43 -0.94 -4.37
N VAL A 44 14.40 -0.19 -3.87
CA VAL A 44 15.62 -0.69 -3.23
C VAL A 44 15.48 -0.41 -1.76
N GLU A 45 15.51 -1.43 -0.91
CA GLU A 45 15.19 -1.32 0.51
C GLU A 45 16.30 -1.90 1.39
N PRO A 46 16.54 -1.35 2.60
CA PRO A 46 17.32 -2.02 3.62
C PRO A 46 16.58 -3.30 4.08
N PRO A 47 17.26 -4.29 4.69
CA PRO A 47 16.67 -5.58 5.07
C PRO A 47 15.80 -5.48 6.34
N LEU A 48 14.83 -4.57 6.36
CA LEU A 48 13.84 -4.39 7.43
C LEU A 48 12.54 -5.18 7.20
N HIS A 49 12.33 -5.64 5.98
CA HIS A 49 11.25 -6.52 5.58
C HIS A 49 11.79 -7.76 4.88
N PRO A 50 11.03 -8.86 4.85
CA PRO A 50 11.41 -10.05 4.08
C PRO A 50 11.77 -9.73 2.63
N ASP A 51 12.65 -10.52 2.05
CA ASP A 51 13.00 -10.45 0.64
C ASP A 51 11.82 -10.84 -0.24
N GLY A 52 11.81 -10.33 -1.47
CA GLY A 52 10.79 -10.62 -2.46
C GLY A 52 11.27 -10.28 -3.88
N PRO A 53 10.72 -10.97 -4.89
CA PRO A 53 11.14 -10.75 -6.28
C PRO A 53 10.69 -9.41 -6.87
N GLU A 54 9.86 -8.64 -6.15
CA GLU A 54 9.30 -7.34 -6.54
C GLU A 54 10.19 -6.16 -6.15
N LYS A 55 11.31 -6.39 -5.46
CA LYS A 55 12.21 -5.35 -4.95
C LYS A 55 13.66 -5.82 -4.92
N ILE A 56 14.54 -4.91 -4.58
CA ILE A 56 15.98 -5.18 -4.44
C ILE A 56 16.39 -4.89 -2.98
N LEU A 57 16.92 -5.89 -2.27
CA LEU A 57 17.48 -5.65 -0.94
C LEU A 57 18.94 -5.17 -1.05
N ARG A 58 19.17 -3.91 -0.66
CA ARG A 58 20.49 -3.29 -0.51
C ARG A 58 20.42 -2.21 0.56
N ASN A 59 21.42 -2.18 1.42
CA ASN A 59 21.50 -1.18 2.49
C ASN A 59 22.40 0.00 2.04
N PHE A 60 21.82 1.19 1.91
CA PHE A 60 22.51 2.47 1.69
C PHE A 60 22.34 3.42 2.89
N GLY A 61 21.86 2.93 4.01
CA GLY A 61 21.51 3.64 5.25
C GLY A 61 20.13 3.26 5.72
N ILE A 62 19.98 2.95 7.01
CA ILE A 62 18.67 2.66 7.62
C ILE A 62 17.98 3.96 8.00
N GLU A 63 18.73 4.94 8.49
CA GLU A 63 18.25 6.27 8.83
C GLU A 63 18.74 7.30 7.80
N VAL A 64 18.07 8.45 7.75
CA VAL A 64 18.36 9.50 6.76
C VAL A 64 19.77 10.07 6.92
N ASP A 65 20.25 10.20 8.14
CA ASP A 65 21.59 10.69 8.49
C ASP A 65 22.71 9.68 8.16
N GLU A 66 22.36 8.41 8.02
CA GLU A 66 23.28 7.33 7.59
C GLU A 66 23.32 7.19 6.07
N PHE A 67 22.37 7.79 5.35
CA PHE A 67 22.20 7.59 3.92
C PHE A 67 23.32 8.26 3.10
N ASN A 68 23.99 7.47 2.28
CA ASN A 68 25.06 7.94 1.40
C ASN A 68 24.54 8.17 -0.02
N PHE A 69 24.21 9.44 -0.34
CA PHE A 69 23.70 9.85 -1.65
C PHE A 69 24.62 9.50 -2.82
N ASP A 70 25.94 9.74 -2.69
CA ASP A 70 26.90 9.47 -3.76
C ASP A 70 26.97 7.97 -4.07
N THR A 71 26.99 7.16 -3.02
CA THR A 71 26.97 5.70 -3.14
C THR A 71 25.66 5.23 -3.79
N TRP A 72 24.53 5.77 -3.37
CA TRP A 72 23.22 5.48 -3.95
C TRP A 72 23.19 5.78 -5.45
N TYR A 73 23.51 7.01 -5.86
CA TYR A 73 23.47 7.41 -7.26
C TYR A 73 24.41 6.58 -8.13
N LYS A 74 25.60 6.25 -7.65
CA LYS A 74 26.57 5.42 -8.38
C LYS A 74 26.14 3.97 -8.51
N HIS A 75 25.54 3.40 -7.47
CA HIS A 75 25.14 2.00 -7.47
C HIS A 75 23.78 1.77 -8.12
N SER A 76 22.84 2.71 -7.99
CA SER A 76 21.53 2.59 -8.65
C SER A 76 21.65 2.43 -10.16
N GLU A 77 22.62 3.09 -10.81
CA GLU A 77 22.87 2.91 -12.25
C GLU A 77 23.21 1.47 -12.64
N LYS A 78 23.86 0.71 -11.73
CA LYS A 78 24.21 -0.69 -11.96
C LYS A 78 23.08 -1.66 -11.65
N LEU A 79 22.09 -1.20 -10.91
CA LEU A 79 20.90 -2.01 -10.52
C LEU A 79 19.75 -1.86 -11.51
N LYS A 80 19.82 -0.87 -12.42
CA LYS A 80 18.81 -0.67 -13.44
C LYS A 80 18.76 -1.83 -14.42
N GLU A 81 17.58 -2.29 -14.72
CA GLU A 81 17.32 -3.30 -15.76
C GLU A 81 16.24 -2.75 -16.70
N ASP A 82 16.51 -2.78 -18.02
CA ASP A 82 15.52 -2.37 -19.03
C ASP A 82 14.45 -3.46 -19.22
N LYS A 83 13.64 -3.60 -18.20
CA LYS A 83 12.51 -4.55 -18.18
C LYS A 83 11.33 -3.99 -17.40
N THR A 84 10.16 -4.56 -17.63
CA THR A 84 8.95 -4.34 -16.83
C THR A 84 8.39 -5.66 -16.33
N THR A 85 7.69 -5.60 -15.20
CA THR A 85 6.88 -6.70 -14.65
C THR A 85 5.48 -6.21 -14.35
N GLU A 86 4.51 -7.11 -14.23
CA GLU A 86 3.19 -6.75 -13.73
C GLU A 86 3.22 -6.72 -12.21
N GLY A 87 2.91 -5.56 -11.64
CA GLY A 87 2.88 -5.34 -10.20
C GLY A 87 2.76 -3.87 -9.89
N ILE A 88 2.39 -3.54 -8.67
CA ILE A 88 2.23 -2.15 -8.25
C ILE A 88 2.56 -1.96 -6.78
N PHE A 89 3.36 -0.93 -6.51
CA PHE A 89 3.60 -0.37 -5.20
C PHE A 89 3.97 1.11 -5.34
N ALA A 90 3.95 1.88 -4.26
CA ALA A 90 4.47 3.25 -4.31
C ALA A 90 6.01 3.28 -4.49
N PRO A 91 6.58 4.25 -5.22
CA PRO A 91 5.88 5.32 -5.93
C PRO A 91 5.28 4.82 -7.26
N TRP A 92 4.17 5.41 -7.63
CA TRP A 92 3.52 5.12 -8.91
C TRP A 92 3.08 6.40 -9.60
N CYS A 93 2.96 6.38 -10.93
CA CYS A 93 2.43 7.47 -11.73
C CYS A 93 1.32 6.99 -12.67
N MET A 94 0.42 7.92 -12.98
CA MET A 94 -0.64 7.72 -13.96
C MET A 94 -1.19 9.06 -14.45
N TYR A 95 -2.11 9.01 -15.39
CA TYR A 95 -2.85 10.20 -15.78
C TYR A 95 -3.81 10.63 -14.68
N ARG A 96 -3.83 11.92 -14.37
CA ARG A 96 -4.65 12.51 -13.30
C ARG A 96 -6.14 12.19 -13.45
N ASN A 97 -6.68 12.32 -14.66
CA ASN A 97 -8.10 12.03 -14.91
C ASN A 97 -8.43 10.54 -14.70
N ASP A 98 -7.50 9.66 -14.97
CA ASP A 98 -7.65 8.22 -14.73
C ASP A 98 -7.73 7.94 -13.22
N PHE A 99 -6.87 8.56 -12.41
CA PHE A 99 -6.95 8.49 -10.95
C PHE A 99 -8.30 9.01 -10.41
N LEU A 100 -8.73 10.18 -10.87
CA LEU A 100 -10.00 10.75 -10.45
C LEU A 100 -11.19 9.88 -10.86
N SER A 101 -11.10 9.19 -12.01
CA SER A 101 -12.16 8.30 -12.49
C SER A 101 -12.38 7.06 -11.61
N VAL A 102 -11.39 6.65 -10.84
CA VAL A 102 -11.53 5.54 -9.86
C VAL A 102 -11.94 6.04 -8.47
N GLY A 103 -12.12 7.35 -8.30
CA GLY A 103 -12.60 7.96 -7.06
C GLY A 103 -11.52 8.27 -6.02
N GLY A 104 -10.22 8.22 -6.39
CA GLY A 104 -9.13 8.52 -5.46
C GLY A 104 -8.97 7.50 -4.34
N HIS A 105 -8.33 7.87 -3.23
CA HIS A 105 -8.26 7.03 -2.04
C HIS A 105 -9.59 7.04 -1.28
N ASP A 106 -9.96 5.89 -0.74
CA ASP A 106 -11.19 5.76 0.07
C ASP A 106 -10.93 6.23 1.51
N GLU A 107 -11.70 7.20 1.98
CA GLU A 107 -11.61 7.76 3.33
C GLU A 107 -11.89 6.73 4.44
N LEU A 108 -12.52 5.59 4.09
CA LEU A 108 -12.71 4.47 5.00
C LEU A 108 -11.38 4.00 5.63
N PHE A 109 -10.26 4.18 4.91
CA PHE A 109 -8.93 3.76 5.35
C PHE A 109 -8.10 4.87 5.98
N ALA A 110 -8.68 6.05 6.21
CA ALA A 110 -7.97 7.14 6.88
C ALA A 110 -7.57 6.76 8.32
N PRO A 111 -6.42 7.23 8.81
CA PRO A 111 -5.43 8.08 8.13
C PRO A 111 -4.43 7.31 7.26
N GLN A 112 -4.31 6.00 7.41
CA GLN A 112 -3.33 5.16 6.70
C GLN A 112 -3.61 3.67 6.87
N SER A 113 -2.91 2.84 6.08
CA SER A 113 -2.95 1.37 6.05
C SER A 113 -4.17 0.82 5.31
N LYS A 114 -3.91 0.02 4.28
CA LYS A 114 -4.85 -0.62 3.34
C LYS A 114 -5.43 0.29 2.25
N GLU A 115 -5.26 1.61 2.33
CA GLU A 115 -5.66 2.59 1.32
C GLU A 115 -5.04 2.29 -0.06
N ASP A 116 -3.73 2.00 -0.08
CA ASP A 116 -3.01 1.62 -1.32
C ASP A 116 -3.57 0.32 -1.90
N SER A 117 -3.75 -0.70 -1.07
CA SER A 117 -4.27 -2.01 -1.53
C SER A 117 -5.69 -1.90 -2.07
N ASP A 118 -6.53 -1.08 -1.44
CA ASP A 118 -7.88 -0.77 -1.92
C ASP A 118 -7.83 -0.07 -3.28
N LEU A 119 -7.00 0.95 -3.40
CA LEU A 119 -6.81 1.72 -4.63
C LEU A 119 -6.29 0.83 -5.77
N PHE A 120 -5.31 -0.02 -5.49
CA PHE A 120 -4.74 -0.94 -6.48
C PHE A 120 -5.75 -1.98 -6.95
N ASN A 121 -6.58 -2.50 -6.06
CA ASN A 121 -7.70 -3.36 -6.44
C ASN A 121 -8.66 -2.64 -7.39
N ARG A 122 -9.01 -1.38 -7.10
CA ARG A 122 -9.91 -0.57 -7.96
C ARG A 122 -9.28 -0.25 -9.32
N PHE A 123 -7.96 -0.04 -9.40
CA PHE A 123 -7.28 0.10 -10.69
C PHE A 123 -7.44 -1.16 -11.54
N VAL A 124 -7.17 -2.33 -10.96
CA VAL A 124 -7.28 -3.61 -11.67
C VAL A 124 -8.72 -3.88 -12.12
N LEU A 125 -9.71 -3.67 -11.25
CA LEU A 125 -11.13 -3.86 -11.59
C LEU A 125 -11.62 -2.88 -12.66
N LYS A 126 -11.05 -1.69 -12.72
CA LYS A 126 -11.35 -0.70 -13.76
C LYS A 126 -10.66 -1.00 -15.10
N GLY A 127 -9.81 -2.05 -15.13
CA GLY A 127 -9.09 -2.49 -16.33
C GLY A 127 -7.74 -1.81 -16.56
N TYR A 128 -7.21 -1.05 -15.58
CA TYR A 128 -5.87 -0.49 -15.70
C TYR A 128 -4.81 -1.58 -15.63
N LYS A 129 -3.82 -1.49 -16.52
CA LYS A 129 -2.62 -2.34 -16.45
C LYS A 129 -1.67 -1.79 -15.40
N VAL A 130 -1.27 -2.61 -14.46
CA VAL A 130 -0.28 -2.26 -13.43
C VAL A 130 1.10 -2.74 -13.89
N ILE A 131 2.04 -1.82 -14.02
CA ILE A 131 3.37 -2.04 -14.58
C ILE A 131 4.42 -1.56 -13.58
N GLN A 132 5.38 -2.41 -13.25
CA GLN A 132 6.57 -2.02 -12.49
C GLN A 132 7.75 -1.86 -13.44
N SER A 133 8.40 -0.70 -13.42
CA SER A 133 9.62 -0.39 -14.16
C SER A 133 10.85 -0.75 -13.32
N TRP A 134 11.80 -1.51 -13.91
CA TRP A 134 13.02 -1.94 -13.24
C TRP A 134 14.21 -1.02 -13.50
N ASP A 135 14.04 0.05 -14.23
CA ASP A 135 15.03 1.11 -14.43
C ASP A 135 14.65 2.44 -13.79
N ALA A 136 13.42 2.60 -13.32
CA ALA A 136 12.99 3.65 -12.42
C ALA A 136 13.13 3.17 -10.96
N LEU A 137 14.27 3.45 -10.33
CA LEU A 137 14.57 2.96 -8.98
C LEU A 137 14.37 4.03 -7.93
N VAL A 138 13.86 3.63 -6.77
CA VAL A 138 13.84 4.46 -5.57
C VAL A 138 14.49 3.73 -4.40
N TYR A 139 15.27 4.43 -3.60
CA TYR A 139 15.63 3.94 -2.29
C TYR A 139 14.51 4.28 -1.31
N HIS A 140 13.98 3.27 -0.64
CA HIS A 140 12.87 3.39 0.29
C HIS A 140 13.35 3.06 1.70
N PHE A 141 13.37 4.06 2.58
CA PHE A 141 13.77 3.87 4.00
C PHE A 141 12.81 2.97 4.77
N THR A 142 11.66 2.69 4.20
CA THR A 142 10.65 1.76 4.70
C THR A 142 9.89 2.26 5.92
N SER A 143 8.63 2.63 5.72
CA SER A 143 7.64 2.88 6.78
C SER A 143 8.00 3.98 7.79
N ARG A 144 8.85 4.96 7.44
CA ARG A 144 9.27 6.02 8.37
C ARG A 144 8.14 6.98 8.76
N GLY A 145 7.21 7.23 7.85
CA GLY A 145 6.02 8.05 8.11
C GLY A 145 4.85 7.28 8.73
N SER A 146 4.97 5.95 8.91
CA SER A 146 3.87 5.09 9.34
C SER A 146 4.31 4.10 10.44
N ARG A 147 4.59 2.86 10.05
CA ARG A 147 4.86 1.72 10.93
C ARG A 147 6.03 1.96 11.91
N PHE A 148 7.12 2.53 11.41
CA PHE A 148 8.34 2.81 12.17
C PHE A 148 8.51 4.28 12.54
N ASN A 149 7.40 5.02 12.62
CA ASN A 149 7.41 6.45 12.94
C ASN A 149 7.92 6.70 14.36
N LYS A 150 9.05 7.38 14.48
CA LYS A 150 9.69 7.72 15.77
C LYS A 150 8.82 8.65 16.62
N HIS A 151 8.08 9.58 15.99
CA HIS A 151 7.19 10.51 16.71
C HIS A 151 5.95 9.81 17.29
N ALA A 152 5.59 8.64 16.77
CA ALA A 152 4.52 7.79 17.28
C ALA A 152 5.04 6.62 18.13
N GLY A 153 6.30 6.68 18.60
CA GLY A 153 6.90 5.65 19.46
C GLY A 153 7.39 4.41 18.72
N GLY A 154 7.49 4.46 17.39
CA GLY A 154 8.11 3.41 16.56
C GLY A 154 9.61 3.62 16.40
N SER A 155 10.30 2.64 15.83
CA SER A 155 11.69 2.74 15.38
C SER A 155 11.92 1.72 14.27
N ALA A 156 13.09 1.77 13.62
CA ALA A 156 13.41 0.80 12.57
C ALA A 156 13.22 -0.65 13.05
N GLY A 157 12.30 -1.37 12.40
CA GLY A 157 11.93 -2.74 12.78
C GLY A 157 10.91 -2.87 13.93
N ASN A 158 10.57 -1.77 14.64
CA ASN A 158 9.62 -1.80 15.76
C ASN A 158 8.37 -0.97 15.44
N ASN A 159 7.20 -1.60 15.55
CA ASN A 159 5.92 -0.97 15.25
C ASN A 159 5.53 0.08 16.30
N SER A 160 5.01 1.24 15.85
CA SER A 160 4.29 2.15 16.73
C SER A 160 2.93 1.56 17.14
N GLN A 161 2.46 1.87 18.36
CA GLN A 161 1.15 1.41 18.83
C GLN A 161 0.01 2.05 18.03
N GLU A 162 0.16 3.30 17.63
CA GLU A 162 -0.79 4.00 16.78
C GLU A 162 -0.97 3.27 15.43
N TRP A 163 0.14 2.87 14.81
CA TRP A 163 0.08 2.11 13.56
C TRP A 163 -0.59 0.74 13.76
N LEU A 164 -0.28 0.03 14.85
CA LEU A 164 -0.92 -1.26 15.15
C LEU A 164 -2.43 -1.13 15.29
N HIS A 165 -2.90 -0.11 16.03
CA HIS A 165 -4.32 0.16 16.19
C HIS A 165 -5.00 0.46 14.84
N THR A 166 -4.43 1.39 14.08
CA THR A 166 -4.95 1.82 12.78
C THR A 166 -4.96 0.69 11.76
N THR A 167 -3.86 -0.10 11.70
CA THR A 167 -3.79 -1.21 10.73
C THR A 167 -4.77 -2.34 11.06
N ASN A 168 -5.04 -2.62 12.34
CA ASN A 168 -6.03 -3.61 12.75
C ASN A 168 -7.45 -3.16 12.40
N LYS A 169 -7.78 -1.89 12.65
CA LYS A 169 -9.05 -1.29 12.22
C LYS A 169 -9.23 -1.40 10.71
N ASN A 170 -8.23 -0.95 9.95
CA ASN A 170 -8.31 -0.89 8.49
C ASN A 170 -8.21 -2.27 7.83
N MET A 171 -7.62 -3.27 8.51
CA MET A 171 -7.74 -4.66 8.07
C MET A 171 -9.18 -5.15 8.12
N ARG A 172 -9.93 -4.88 9.21
CA ARG A 172 -11.35 -5.22 9.30
C ARG A 172 -12.16 -4.50 8.22
N ASN A 173 -11.92 -3.21 8.02
CA ASN A 173 -12.59 -2.43 6.96
C ASN A 173 -12.30 -3.00 5.57
N PHE A 174 -11.07 -3.45 5.32
CA PHE A 174 -10.70 -4.07 4.04
C PHE A 174 -11.45 -5.39 3.83
N VAL A 175 -11.52 -6.24 4.85
CA VAL A 175 -12.27 -7.50 4.76
C VAL A 175 -13.76 -7.24 4.53
N ARG A 176 -14.39 -6.31 5.26
CA ARG A 176 -15.79 -5.92 5.03
C ARG A 176 -16.05 -5.47 3.60
N LYS A 177 -15.15 -4.65 3.05
CA LYS A 177 -15.28 -4.12 1.68
C LYS A 177 -15.06 -5.18 0.61
N TRP A 178 -14.02 -6.00 0.76
CA TRP A 178 -13.53 -6.90 -0.28
C TRP A 178 -13.88 -8.39 -0.07
N GLY A 179 -14.35 -8.78 1.10
CA GLY A 179 -14.61 -10.18 1.46
C GLY A 179 -13.35 -11.03 1.60
N THR A 180 -12.18 -10.39 1.67
CA THR A 180 -10.88 -11.05 1.77
C THR A 180 -9.87 -10.16 2.46
N VAL A 181 -8.76 -10.72 2.92
CA VAL A 181 -7.55 -9.97 3.28
C VAL A 181 -6.86 -9.45 2.01
N VAL A 182 -5.89 -8.55 2.19
CA VAL A 182 -5.05 -8.12 1.06
C VAL A 182 -4.33 -9.33 0.46
N LEU A 183 -4.57 -9.57 -0.82
CA LEU A 183 -3.92 -10.62 -1.60
C LEU A 183 -3.22 -10.02 -2.82
N HIS A 184 -2.05 -10.52 -3.11
CA HIS A 184 -1.28 -10.21 -4.32
C HIS A 184 -0.42 -11.40 -4.72
N ASP A 185 0.04 -11.43 -5.95
CA ASP A 185 1.03 -12.39 -6.39
C ASP A 185 2.45 -12.02 -5.88
N LYS A 186 3.43 -12.80 -6.26
CA LYS A 186 4.84 -12.57 -5.85
C LYS A 186 5.45 -11.27 -6.39
N LEU A 187 4.83 -10.63 -7.37
CA LEU A 187 5.26 -9.36 -7.96
C LEU A 187 4.35 -8.19 -7.55
N MET A 188 3.54 -8.35 -6.50
CA MET A 188 2.63 -7.35 -5.98
C MET A 188 1.46 -6.99 -6.91
N LYS A 189 1.11 -7.85 -7.88
CA LYS A 189 -0.12 -7.69 -8.65
C LYS A 189 -1.31 -8.08 -7.77
N PRO A 190 -2.33 -7.22 -7.61
CA PRO A 190 -3.50 -7.54 -6.81
C PRO A 190 -4.23 -8.81 -7.28
N ILE A 191 -4.65 -9.65 -6.32
CA ILE A 191 -5.53 -10.79 -6.53
C ILE A 191 -6.85 -10.48 -5.84
N ILE A 192 -7.95 -10.44 -6.60
CA ILE A 192 -9.26 -10.00 -6.12
C ILE A 192 -10.24 -11.16 -6.28
N PRO A 193 -10.41 -11.99 -5.23
CA PRO A 193 -11.41 -13.05 -5.25
C PRO A 193 -12.84 -12.47 -5.27
N PRO A 194 -13.83 -13.23 -5.72
CA PRO A 194 -15.23 -12.83 -5.61
C PRO A 194 -15.61 -12.63 -4.14
N LYS A 195 -16.34 -11.55 -3.85
CA LYS A 195 -16.98 -11.36 -2.55
C LYS A 195 -18.32 -12.11 -2.54
N TYR A 196 -18.55 -12.90 -1.50
CA TYR A 196 -19.81 -13.61 -1.28
C TYR A 196 -20.63 -12.87 -0.22
N ASN A 197 -21.95 -12.89 -0.37
CA ASN A 197 -22.86 -12.40 0.65
C ASN A 197 -23.04 -13.51 1.72
N ILE A 198 -22.52 -13.24 2.91
CA ILE A 198 -22.48 -14.21 4.02
C ILE A 198 -23.25 -13.66 5.21
N SER A 199 -24.11 -14.47 5.79
CA SER A 199 -24.70 -14.23 7.11
C SER A 199 -24.10 -15.21 8.13
N MET A 200 -23.79 -14.72 9.33
CA MET A 200 -23.14 -15.50 10.38
C MET A 200 -23.95 -15.43 11.67
N ILE A 201 -24.03 -16.54 12.38
CA ILE A 201 -24.65 -16.62 13.73
C ILE A 201 -23.54 -17.01 14.71
N LEU A 202 -23.27 -16.18 15.69
CA LEU A 202 -22.28 -16.41 16.73
C LEU A 202 -23.00 -16.69 18.07
N LEU A 203 -22.91 -17.92 18.54
CA LEU A 203 -23.46 -18.35 19.81
C LEU A 203 -22.36 -18.46 20.86
N ASN A 204 -22.65 -18.04 22.10
CA ASN A 204 -21.68 -18.04 23.21
C ASN A 204 -20.34 -17.34 22.80
N THR A 205 -20.43 -16.21 22.09
CA THR A 205 -19.29 -15.52 21.55
C THR A 205 -18.56 -14.68 22.60
N SER A 206 -17.35 -14.23 22.24
CA SER A 206 -16.58 -13.24 22.99
C SER A 206 -16.30 -12.02 22.13
N MET A 207 -15.93 -10.90 22.75
CA MET A 207 -15.57 -9.68 22.03
C MET A 207 -14.43 -9.92 21.03
N SER A 208 -13.40 -10.67 21.42
CA SER A 208 -12.28 -11.00 20.55
C SER A 208 -12.69 -11.87 19.35
N LEU A 209 -13.62 -12.81 19.56
CA LEU A 209 -14.14 -13.64 18.48
C LEU A 209 -15.01 -12.83 17.51
N LEU A 210 -15.84 -11.94 18.04
CA LEU A 210 -16.63 -11.01 17.22
C LEU A 210 -15.72 -10.11 16.36
N GLU A 211 -14.66 -9.53 16.94
CA GLU A 211 -13.69 -8.70 16.20
C GLU A 211 -13.01 -9.42 15.03
N ILE A 212 -12.80 -10.72 15.15
CA ILE A 212 -12.16 -11.55 14.11
C ILE A 212 -13.15 -11.95 13.03
N LEU A 213 -14.37 -12.32 13.40
CA LEU A 213 -15.33 -12.97 12.50
C LEU A 213 -16.30 -12.00 11.81
N GLU A 214 -16.76 -10.96 12.53
CA GLU A 214 -17.75 -10.02 11.98
C GLU A 214 -17.32 -9.42 10.61
N PRO A 215 -16.06 -9.05 10.37
CA PRO A 215 -15.68 -8.44 9.09
C PRO A 215 -15.88 -9.34 7.86
N TRP A 216 -16.02 -10.64 8.06
CA TRP A 216 -16.22 -11.64 7.00
C TRP A 216 -17.68 -11.85 6.59
N ALA A 217 -18.61 -11.23 7.32
CA ALA A 217 -20.05 -11.38 7.07
C ALA A 217 -20.70 -10.04 6.78
N ASP A 218 -21.70 -10.04 5.91
CA ASP A 218 -22.54 -8.86 5.65
C ASP A 218 -23.54 -8.64 6.78
N ILE A 219 -23.95 -9.73 7.46
CA ILE A 219 -24.85 -9.70 8.63
C ILE A 219 -24.32 -10.68 9.67
N THR A 220 -24.13 -10.20 10.89
CA THR A 220 -23.73 -11.04 12.02
C THR A 220 -24.81 -10.98 13.11
N TYR A 221 -25.33 -12.14 13.49
CA TYR A 221 -26.25 -12.32 14.62
C TYR A 221 -25.48 -12.81 15.84
N VAL A 222 -25.74 -12.24 17.00
CA VAL A 222 -25.14 -12.63 18.28
C VAL A 222 -26.25 -12.95 19.30
N ASP A 223 -25.92 -13.67 20.37
CA ASP A 223 -26.87 -13.92 21.47
C ASP A 223 -27.40 -12.61 22.05
N SER A 224 -28.68 -12.59 22.40
CA SER A 224 -29.32 -11.41 23.02
C SER A 224 -28.70 -11.01 24.37
N SER A 225 -28.00 -11.94 25.02
CA SER A 225 -27.27 -11.70 26.28
C SER A 225 -25.89 -11.14 26.10
N PHE A 226 -25.39 -11.12 24.87
CA PHE A 226 -24.04 -10.61 24.57
C PHE A 226 -24.05 -9.09 24.39
N ASP A 227 -23.25 -8.37 25.20
CA ASP A 227 -23.09 -6.93 25.07
C ASP A 227 -22.09 -6.60 23.92
N TYR A 228 -22.61 -6.22 22.75
CA TYR A 228 -21.84 -5.85 21.58
C TYR A 228 -21.60 -4.33 21.43
N GLU A 229 -22.19 -3.50 22.28
CA GLU A 229 -22.07 -2.04 22.23
C GLU A 229 -20.60 -1.54 22.21
N PRO A 230 -19.68 -2.13 23.02
CA PRO A 230 -18.27 -1.74 22.97
C PRO A 230 -17.61 -2.00 21.61
N TYR A 231 -18.12 -2.95 20.81
CA TYR A 231 -17.63 -3.22 19.46
C TYR A 231 -18.08 -2.14 18.46
N ILE A 232 -19.32 -1.69 18.54
CA ILE A 232 -19.86 -0.66 17.63
C ILE A 232 -19.17 0.69 17.83
N ARG A 233 -18.68 0.97 19.03
CA ARG A 233 -18.00 2.22 19.38
C ARG A 233 -16.52 2.27 19.00
N LYS A 234 -15.95 1.19 18.50
CA LYS A 234 -14.54 1.11 18.05
C LYS A 234 -14.39 1.47 16.58
#